data_3ce5ae4438b9a09c0cd04059ea5d843b
#
_entry.id   3ce5ae4438b9a09c0cd04059ea5d843b
#
_cell.length_a   1.000
_cell.length_b   1.000
_cell.length_c   1.000
_cell.angle_alpha   90.00
_cell.angle_beta   90.00
_cell.angle_gamma   90.00
#
_symmetry.space_group_name_H-M   'P 1'
#
loop_
_entity.id
_entity.type
_entity.pdbx_description
1 polymer ?
#
loop_
_entity_poly.entity_id
_entity_poly.type
_entity_poly.pdbx_seq_one_letter_code
_entity_poly.pdbx_strand_id
1 'polypeptide(L)'
;MNEAMKREHMQQLMDPDAAQPDVRLVRMYESLCEACAKRPEGLNDQDQMMVADITTMEKLKQQLYEDIRKRGVVEDFRNGRQRMMRDNKSVQNVRMLMDQQRKHLAELRLTPNSRKAAPVSLDDGFDDF
;
A
#
# COMPACT_ATOMS: atom_id res chain seq x y z
N MET A 1 3.28 -12.70 -14.66
CA MET A 1 4.10 -12.12 -13.58
C MET A 1 5.56 -12.44 -13.81
N ASN A 2 6.42 -11.46 -13.62
CA ASN A 2 7.86 -11.66 -13.70
C ASN A 2 8.35 -12.29 -12.38
N GLU A 3 8.71 -13.57 -12.42
CA GLU A 3 9.09 -14.33 -11.23
C GLU A 3 10.43 -13.90 -10.65
N ALA A 4 11.38 -13.49 -11.48
CA ALA A 4 12.66 -12.99 -11.00
C ALA A 4 12.49 -11.68 -10.23
N MET A 5 11.68 -10.78 -10.73
CA MET A 5 11.32 -9.53 -10.08
C MET A 5 10.59 -9.78 -8.77
N LYS A 6 9.67 -10.75 -8.75
CA LYS A 6 8.97 -11.14 -7.53
C LYS A 6 9.93 -11.61 -6.45
N ARG A 7 10.92 -12.42 -6.80
CA ARG A 7 11.92 -12.88 -5.83
C ARG A 7 12.69 -11.73 -5.21
N GLU A 8 13.11 -10.76 -6.02
CA GLU A 8 13.79 -9.57 -5.51
C GLU A 8 12.88 -8.77 -4.56
N HIS A 9 11.62 -8.58 -4.94
CA HIS A 9 10.65 -7.86 -4.10
C HIS A 9 10.40 -8.59 -2.78
N MET A 10 10.30 -9.91 -2.80
CA MET A 10 10.11 -10.68 -1.58
C MET A 10 11.31 -10.55 -0.64
N GLN A 11 12.52 -10.49 -1.18
CA GLN A 11 13.72 -10.25 -0.37
C GLN A 11 13.69 -8.87 0.29
N GLN A 12 13.27 -7.85 -0.43
CA GLN A 12 13.15 -6.50 0.12
C GLN A 12 12.10 -6.40 1.22
N LEU A 13 11.09 -7.28 1.19
CA LEU A 13 10.04 -7.31 2.20
C LEU A 13 10.38 -8.14 3.43
N MET A 14 11.46 -8.88 3.39
CA MET A 14 11.89 -9.70 4.55
C MET A 14 12.48 -8.83 5.64
N ASP A 15 12.15 -9.15 6.87
CA ASP A 15 12.88 -8.62 8.01
C ASP A 15 14.25 -9.31 8.12
N PRO A 16 15.29 -8.60 8.62
CA PRO A 16 16.64 -9.18 8.68
C PRO A 16 16.73 -10.50 9.45
N ASP A 17 15.86 -10.69 10.44
CA ASP A 17 15.87 -11.87 11.30
C ASP A 17 14.85 -12.94 10.87
N ALA A 18 14.10 -12.70 9.80
CA ALA A 18 13.07 -13.61 9.35
C ALA A 18 13.63 -14.62 8.34
N ALA A 19 13.22 -15.88 8.48
CA ALA A 19 13.59 -16.93 7.53
C ALA A 19 12.80 -16.85 6.22
N GLN A 20 11.59 -16.27 6.28
CA GLN A 20 10.68 -16.18 5.14
C GLN A 20 9.92 -14.85 5.18
N PRO A 21 9.45 -14.35 4.03
CA PRO A 21 8.59 -13.16 3.99
C PRO A 21 7.26 -13.40 4.71
N ASP A 22 6.66 -12.32 5.21
CA ASP A 22 5.33 -12.38 5.81
C ASP A 22 4.30 -12.89 4.78
N VAL A 23 3.61 -13.96 5.13
CA VAL A 23 2.61 -14.59 4.25
C VAL A 23 1.54 -13.61 3.81
N ARG A 24 1.12 -12.69 4.69
CA ARG A 24 0.09 -11.71 4.35
C ARG A 24 0.57 -10.73 3.27
N LEU A 25 1.83 -10.31 3.33
CA LEU A 25 2.41 -9.43 2.31
C LEU A 25 2.59 -10.17 0.98
N VAL A 26 3.01 -11.42 1.03
CA VAL A 26 3.11 -12.25 -0.19
C VAL A 26 1.75 -12.40 -0.85
N ARG A 27 0.71 -12.70 -0.07
CA ARG A 27 -0.66 -12.83 -0.60
C ARG A 27 -1.17 -11.53 -1.19
N MET A 28 -0.90 -10.41 -0.53
CA MET A 28 -1.28 -9.10 -1.05
C MET A 28 -0.59 -8.83 -2.38
N TYR A 29 0.71 -9.08 -2.47
CA TYR A 29 1.48 -8.92 -3.69
C TYR A 29 0.89 -9.76 -4.83
N GLU A 30 0.66 -11.03 -4.59
CA GLU A 30 0.10 -11.95 -5.58
C GLU A 30 -1.30 -11.53 -6.02
N SER A 31 -2.15 -11.13 -5.08
CA SER A 31 -3.52 -10.68 -5.37
C SER A 31 -3.54 -9.43 -6.23
N LEU A 32 -2.66 -8.48 -5.94
CA LEU A 32 -2.57 -7.24 -6.71
C LEU A 32 -2.04 -7.51 -8.13
N CYS A 33 -1.04 -8.37 -8.26
CA CYS A 33 -0.55 -8.78 -9.58
C CYS A 33 -1.63 -9.49 -10.39
N GLU A 34 -2.38 -10.38 -9.76
CA GLU A 34 -3.49 -11.08 -10.39
C GLU A 34 -4.58 -10.11 -10.85
N ALA A 35 -4.94 -9.14 -9.99
CA ALA A 35 -5.92 -8.12 -10.35
C ALA A 35 -5.45 -7.28 -11.55
N CYS A 36 -4.18 -6.92 -11.59
CA CYS A 36 -3.61 -6.21 -12.73
C CYS A 36 -3.64 -7.06 -14.00
N ALA A 37 -3.34 -8.35 -13.88
CA ALA A 37 -3.35 -9.26 -15.02
C ALA A 37 -4.74 -9.41 -15.66
N LYS A 38 -5.80 -9.18 -14.88
CA LYS A 38 -7.18 -9.24 -15.38
C LYS A 38 -7.63 -8.00 -16.13
N ARG A 39 -6.85 -6.91 -16.08
CA ARG A 39 -7.16 -5.70 -16.84
C ARG A 39 -6.94 -5.95 -18.34
N PRO A 40 -7.60 -5.18 -19.22
CA PRO A 40 -7.37 -5.32 -20.67
C PRO A 40 -5.92 -5.20 -21.10
N GLU A 41 -5.15 -4.30 -20.46
CA GLU A 41 -3.74 -4.10 -20.72
C GLU A 41 -2.83 -5.16 -20.12
N GLY A 42 -3.36 -5.98 -19.18
CA GLY A 42 -2.60 -7.00 -18.49
C GLY A 42 -1.64 -6.43 -17.46
N LEU A 43 -0.70 -7.25 -17.02
CA LEU A 43 0.33 -6.90 -16.05
C LEU A 43 1.67 -6.74 -16.76
N ASN A 44 2.30 -5.58 -16.60
CA ASN A 44 3.66 -5.35 -17.08
C ASN A 44 4.63 -5.16 -15.90
N ASP A 45 5.91 -5.00 -16.21
CA ASP A 45 6.95 -4.89 -15.17
C ASP A 45 6.80 -3.62 -14.34
N GLN A 46 6.37 -2.50 -14.94
CA GLN A 46 6.14 -1.25 -14.22
C GLN A 46 4.99 -1.41 -13.23
N ASP A 47 3.93 -2.09 -13.62
CA ASP A 47 2.82 -2.40 -12.73
C ASP A 47 3.28 -3.26 -11.56
N GLN A 48 4.12 -4.24 -11.81
CA GLN A 48 4.65 -5.12 -10.78
C GLN A 48 5.56 -4.36 -9.80
N MET A 49 6.36 -3.42 -10.29
CA MET A 49 7.13 -2.53 -9.43
C MET A 49 6.22 -1.70 -8.51
N MET A 50 5.12 -1.19 -9.05
CA MET A 50 4.16 -0.42 -8.25
C MET A 50 3.46 -1.29 -7.22
N VAL A 51 3.17 -2.55 -7.55
CA VAL A 51 2.64 -3.52 -6.58
C VAL A 51 3.64 -3.73 -5.43
N ALA A 52 4.93 -3.81 -5.73
CA ALA A 52 5.97 -3.91 -4.71
C ALA A 52 5.97 -2.68 -3.79
N ASP A 53 5.81 -1.48 -4.34
CA ASP A 53 5.71 -0.26 -3.53
C ASP A 53 4.49 -0.29 -2.62
N ILE A 54 3.36 -0.73 -3.11
CA ILE A 54 2.13 -0.84 -2.32
C ILE A 54 2.31 -1.82 -1.17
N THR A 55 2.94 -2.97 -1.40
CA THR A 55 3.19 -3.95 -0.34
C THR A 55 4.24 -3.48 0.65
N THR A 56 5.24 -2.73 0.22
CA THR A 56 6.19 -2.08 1.11
C THR A 56 5.50 -1.06 2.01
N MET A 57 4.61 -0.24 1.46
CA MET A 57 3.80 0.69 2.24
C MET A 57 2.93 -0.05 3.27
N GLU A 58 2.39 -1.21 2.89
CA GLU A 58 1.62 -2.03 3.83
C GLU A 58 2.46 -2.52 4.99
N LYS A 59 3.68 -2.97 4.73
CA LYS A 59 4.62 -3.36 5.77
C LYS A 59 4.90 -2.20 6.73
N LEU A 60 5.17 -1.02 6.18
CA LEU A 60 5.42 0.17 7.00
C LEU A 60 4.19 0.56 7.82
N LYS A 61 3.00 0.48 7.24
CA LYS A 61 1.75 0.73 7.97
C LYS A 61 1.61 -0.21 9.16
N GLN A 62 1.89 -1.49 8.97
CA GLN A 62 1.78 -2.48 10.05
C GLN A 62 2.75 -2.16 11.19
N GLN A 63 3.97 -1.73 10.86
CA GLN A 63 4.95 -1.30 11.87
C GLN A 63 4.48 -0.07 12.63
N LEU A 64 3.87 0.88 11.94
CA LEU A 64 3.31 2.08 12.57
C LEU A 64 2.10 1.76 13.44
N TYR A 65 1.23 0.85 13.02
CA TYR A 65 0.11 0.38 13.85
C TYR A 65 0.62 -0.29 15.13
N GLU A 66 1.70 -1.06 15.05
CA GLU A 66 2.33 -1.66 16.22
C GLU A 66 2.80 -0.58 17.20
N ASP A 67 3.44 0.46 16.68
CA ASP A 67 3.87 1.60 17.49
C ASP A 67 2.68 2.32 18.13
N ILE A 68 1.61 2.53 17.38
CA ILE A 68 0.39 3.17 17.90
C ILE A 68 -0.23 2.32 19.03
N ARG A 69 -0.23 1.00 18.87
CA ARG A 69 -0.74 0.12 19.94
C ARG A 69 0.10 0.23 21.21
N LYS A 70 1.41 0.41 21.09
CA LYS A 70 2.31 0.51 22.24
C LYS A 70 2.26 1.87 22.91
N ARG A 71 2.31 2.95 22.11
CA ARG A 71 2.39 4.31 22.63
C ARG A 71 1.05 5.03 22.71
N GLY A 72 0.04 4.54 21.98
CA GLY A 72 -1.25 5.20 21.86
C GLY A 72 -1.26 6.31 20.82
N VAL A 73 -2.45 6.87 20.59
CA VAL A 73 -2.66 7.98 19.65
C VAL A 73 -2.05 9.25 20.18
N VAL A 74 -2.05 9.43 21.48
CA VAL A 74 -1.45 10.56 22.20
C VAL A 74 -0.35 10.00 23.08
N GLU A 75 0.82 10.59 23.04
CA GLU A 75 1.96 10.14 23.84
C GLU A 75 2.35 11.15 24.90
N ASP A 76 2.94 10.65 25.98
CA ASP A 76 3.48 11.45 27.07
C ASP A 76 4.90 11.86 26.69
N PHE A 77 5.12 13.17 26.54
CA PHE A 77 6.40 13.73 26.15
C PHE A 77 7.01 14.52 27.31
N ARG A 78 8.29 14.26 27.58
CA ARG A 78 9.05 15.01 28.58
C ARG A 78 10.21 15.73 27.94
N ASN A 79 10.29 17.04 28.23
CA ASN A 79 11.41 17.88 27.83
C ASN A 79 11.95 18.57 29.09
N GLY A 80 13.06 18.04 29.64
CA GLY A 80 13.60 18.52 30.90
C GLY A 80 12.62 18.28 32.05
N ARG A 81 12.21 19.37 32.74
CA ARG A 81 11.22 19.31 33.81
C ARG A 81 9.77 19.41 33.31
N GLN A 82 9.59 19.68 32.03
CA GLN A 82 8.25 19.82 31.48
C GLN A 82 7.75 18.48 30.98
N ARG A 83 6.48 18.24 31.26
CA ARG A 83 5.76 17.08 30.78
C ARG A 83 4.55 17.57 30.01
N MET A 84 4.36 17.06 28.80
CA MET A 84 3.22 17.43 27.98
C MET A 84 2.72 16.21 27.20
N MET A 85 1.44 16.22 26.93
CA MET A 85 0.83 15.25 26.02
C MET A 85 0.94 15.80 24.59
N ARG A 86 1.31 14.94 23.66
CA ARG A 86 1.37 15.29 22.25
C ARG A 86 0.87 14.15 21.39
N ASP A 87 0.47 14.48 20.17
CA ASP A 87 0.04 13.47 19.22
C ASP A 87 1.19 12.53 18.86
N ASN A 88 0.89 11.25 18.75
CA ASN A 88 1.85 10.27 18.24
C ASN A 88 1.99 10.48 16.73
N LYS A 89 3.18 10.83 16.28
CA LYS A 89 3.46 11.09 14.86
C LYS A 89 3.19 9.89 13.96
N SER A 90 3.22 8.68 14.50
CA SER A 90 2.90 7.47 13.74
C SER A 90 1.48 7.50 13.19
N VAL A 91 0.53 8.14 13.87
CA VAL A 91 -0.85 8.30 13.40
C VAL A 91 -0.88 9.08 12.09
N GLN A 92 -0.17 10.21 12.03
CA GLN A 92 -0.10 11.01 10.82
C GLN A 92 0.63 10.27 9.69
N ASN A 93 1.71 9.58 10.02
CA ASN A 93 2.47 8.79 9.06
C ASN A 93 1.63 7.67 8.45
N VAL A 94 0.80 7.00 9.25
CA VAL A 94 -0.15 5.99 8.75
C VAL A 94 -1.12 6.63 7.74
N ARG A 95 -1.66 7.81 8.07
CA ARG A 95 -2.58 8.51 7.16
C ARG A 95 -1.93 8.85 5.83
N MET A 96 -0.67 9.29 5.87
CA MET A 96 0.09 9.57 4.65
C MET A 96 0.30 8.33 3.80
N LEU A 97 0.64 7.20 4.44
CA LEU A 97 0.81 5.93 3.73
C LEU A 97 -0.51 5.43 3.13
N MET A 98 -1.62 5.56 3.88
CA MET A 98 -2.95 5.20 3.36
C MET A 98 -3.28 5.99 2.10
N ASP A 99 -3.00 7.30 2.12
CA ASP A 99 -3.27 8.16 0.96
C ASP A 99 -2.38 7.79 -0.22
N GLN A 100 -1.10 7.54 0.02
CA GLN A 100 -0.16 7.13 -1.02
C GLN A 100 -0.52 5.77 -1.61
N GLN A 101 -0.90 4.80 -0.77
CA GLN A 101 -1.36 3.50 -1.25
C GLN A 101 -2.58 3.64 -2.16
N ARG A 102 -3.55 4.48 -1.75
CA ARG A 102 -4.75 4.72 -2.54
C ARG A 102 -4.39 5.30 -3.91
N LYS A 103 -3.46 6.25 -3.95
CA LYS A 103 -3.00 6.85 -5.21
C LYS A 103 -2.34 5.82 -6.12
N HIS A 104 -1.50 4.96 -5.57
CA HIS A 104 -0.87 3.89 -6.34
C HIS A 104 -1.90 2.89 -6.87
N LEU A 105 -2.88 2.52 -6.05
CA LEU A 105 -3.95 1.63 -6.48
C LEU A 105 -4.79 2.27 -7.58
N ALA A 106 -5.02 3.58 -7.51
CA ALA A 106 -5.74 4.30 -8.56
C ALA A 106 -4.95 4.31 -9.88
N GLU A 107 -3.63 4.48 -9.82
CA GLU A 107 -2.77 4.38 -11.01
C GLU A 107 -2.87 3.00 -11.66
N LEU A 108 -3.00 1.95 -10.86
CA LEU A 108 -3.21 0.59 -11.35
C LEU A 108 -4.66 0.31 -11.78
N ARG A 109 -5.57 1.28 -11.61
CA ARG A 109 -7.00 1.15 -11.88
C ARG A 109 -7.67 0.04 -11.07
N LEU A 110 -7.27 -0.09 -9.82
CA LEU A 110 -7.80 -1.08 -8.90
C LEU A 110 -8.77 -0.50 -7.87
N THR A 111 -9.02 0.81 -7.90
CA THR A 111 -10.03 1.45 -7.05
C THR A 111 -11.33 1.63 -7.80
N PRO A 112 -12.47 1.71 -7.09
CA PRO A 112 -13.76 1.93 -7.76
C PRO A 112 -13.80 3.18 -8.63
N ASN A 113 -13.26 4.30 -8.15
CA ASN A 113 -13.25 5.55 -8.91
C ASN A 113 -12.34 5.48 -10.14
N SER A 114 -11.19 4.85 -10.03
CA SER A 114 -10.28 4.71 -11.16
C SER A 114 -10.84 3.78 -12.24
N ARG A 115 -11.62 2.77 -11.86
CA ARG A 115 -12.31 1.92 -12.83
C ARG A 115 -13.41 2.67 -13.57
N LYS A 116 -14.11 3.59 -12.89
CA LYS A 116 -15.12 4.46 -13.53
C LYS A 116 -14.49 5.45 -14.50
N ALA A 117 -13.26 5.86 -14.26
CA ALA A 117 -12.51 6.75 -15.14
C ALA A 117 -11.91 6.04 -16.35
N ALA A 118 -11.99 4.69 -16.42
CA ALA A 118 -11.58 3.95 -17.59
C ALA A 118 -12.40 4.44 -18.80
N PRO A 119 -11.82 4.48 -20.01
CA PRO A 119 -12.55 4.99 -21.16
C PRO A 119 -13.82 4.20 -21.39
N VAL A 120 -14.93 4.86 -21.14
CA VAL A 120 -16.26 4.37 -21.46
C VAL A 120 -16.49 4.68 -22.92
N SER A 121 -17.07 3.75 -23.68
CA SER A 121 -17.39 4.06 -25.04
C SER A 121 -18.37 5.25 -25.03
N LEU A 122 -18.23 6.13 -26.02
CA LEU A 122 -19.09 7.31 -26.10
C LEU A 122 -20.57 6.95 -26.15
N ASP A 123 -20.86 5.78 -26.69
CA ASP A 123 -22.24 5.30 -26.80
C ASP A 123 -22.86 4.95 -25.44
N ASP A 124 -22.04 4.55 -24.47
CA ASP A 124 -22.53 4.14 -23.16
C ASP A 124 -22.53 5.28 -22.15
N GLY A 125 -21.61 6.22 -22.29
CA GLY A 125 -21.38 7.24 -21.29
C GLY A 125 -22.25 8.47 -21.47
N PHE A 126 -22.58 8.83 -22.69
CA PHE A 126 -23.25 10.08 -23.00
C PHE A 126 -24.75 9.94 -23.17
N ASP A 127 -25.22 8.79 -23.54
CA ASP A 127 -26.65 8.57 -23.74
C ASP A 127 -27.42 8.48 -22.42
N ASP A 128 -26.72 8.32 -21.31
CA ASP A 128 -27.30 8.23 -19.98
C ASP A 128 -27.43 9.57 -19.27
N PHE A 129 -27.02 10.64 -19.88
CA PHE A 129 -27.13 11.97 -19.28
C PHE A 129 -28.40 12.74 -19.67
#